data_1b2be4733c40e96fbbde6f9c273871e4
#
_entry.id   1b2be4733c40e96fbbde6f9c273871e4
#
_cell.length_a   1.000
_cell.length_b   1.000
_cell.length_c   1.000
_cell.angle_alpha   90.00
_cell.angle_beta   90.00
_cell.angle_gamma   90.00
#
_symmetry.space_group_name_H-M   'P 1'
#
loop_
_entity.id
_entity.type
_entity.pdbx_description
1 polymer ?
#
loop_
_entity_poly.entity_id
_entity_poly.type
_entity_poly.pdbx_seq_one_letter_code
_entity_poly.pdbx_strand_id
1 'polypeptide(L)'
;EKHDIPHLLFYGTAGTGKTTLAKTITKNIDCDVMYINASDENSVDNVRTKIKSFASSVGFRKIKVIILDESDFLSPEAQAALRNMMETYSLTTRFILTCNYVEKIIPALVSRCQTYKIEPLSKKEVAVHLKTILDKETVQYTPEDLGYIVNTYYPDIRKILNYSQQSVIDNKIKISELNSTNVDVKNKIVELLKIRSSTSFNDIRQLVADSDIKHYEEIYEVLFDKVDEYSNNKQTLVILTLAEYIYQSAMVVNREITFMACIAKLLKDLK
;
A
#
# COMPACT_ATOMS: atom_id res chain seq x y z
N GLU A 1 -7.67 -37.75 -4.70
CA GLU A 1 -7.65 -36.27 -4.79
C GLU A 1 -6.63 -35.77 -3.77
N LYS A 2 -5.55 -35.18 -4.28
CA LYS A 2 -4.40 -34.78 -3.45
C LYS A 2 -4.72 -33.45 -2.77
N HIS A 3 -4.98 -33.48 -1.48
CA HIS A 3 -5.04 -32.29 -0.62
C HIS A 3 -3.63 -31.73 -0.29
N ASP A 4 -2.65 -31.92 -1.19
CA ASP A 4 -1.29 -31.45 -1.00
C ASP A 4 -1.06 -30.19 -1.84
N ILE A 5 -0.61 -29.11 -1.20
CA ILE A 5 -0.23 -27.89 -1.88
C ILE A 5 1.30 -27.76 -1.92
N PRO A 6 1.88 -27.16 -2.94
CA PRO A 6 3.31 -26.81 -2.94
C PRO A 6 3.58 -25.64 -1.98
N HIS A 7 4.85 -25.28 -1.82
CA HIS A 7 5.18 -23.99 -1.26
C HIS A 7 4.74 -22.89 -2.22
N LEU A 8 4.11 -21.83 -1.71
CA LEU A 8 3.54 -20.76 -2.51
C LEU A 8 4.21 -19.43 -2.18
N LEU A 9 4.39 -18.58 -3.17
CA LEU A 9 4.82 -17.19 -3.02
C LEU A 9 3.87 -16.28 -3.80
N PHE A 10 3.14 -15.44 -3.07
CA PHE A 10 2.26 -14.42 -3.63
C PHE A 10 2.96 -13.06 -3.57
N TYR A 11 3.12 -12.40 -4.71
CA TYR A 11 3.76 -11.08 -4.78
C TYR A 11 2.96 -10.10 -5.62
N GLY A 12 3.15 -8.81 -5.40
CA GLY A 12 2.47 -7.72 -6.12
C GLY A 12 2.18 -6.53 -5.22
N THR A 13 1.52 -5.51 -5.77
CA THR A 13 1.26 -4.24 -5.07
C THR A 13 0.49 -4.43 -3.76
N ALA A 14 0.68 -3.49 -2.82
CA ALA A 14 -0.05 -3.49 -1.55
C ALA A 14 -1.58 -3.40 -1.79
N GLY A 15 -2.36 -3.98 -0.86
CA GLY A 15 -3.83 -3.88 -0.90
C GLY A 15 -4.53 -4.77 -1.93
N THR A 16 -3.83 -5.64 -2.68
CA THR A 16 -4.41 -6.53 -3.72
C THR A 16 -4.97 -7.85 -3.19
N GLY A 17 -4.90 -8.12 -1.88
CA GLY A 17 -5.51 -9.29 -1.27
C GLY A 17 -4.60 -10.52 -1.10
N LYS A 18 -3.27 -10.41 -1.23
CA LYS A 18 -2.29 -11.51 -1.07
C LYS A 18 -2.48 -12.30 0.23
N THR A 19 -2.49 -11.61 1.37
CA THR A 19 -2.70 -12.20 2.69
C THR A 19 -4.08 -12.84 2.81
N THR A 20 -5.11 -12.21 2.25
CA THR A 20 -6.48 -12.73 2.22
C THR A 20 -6.54 -14.04 1.44
N LEU A 21 -5.88 -14.10 0.28
CA LEU A 21 -5.79 -15.31 -0.54
C LEU A 21 -5.10 -16.44 0.23
N ALA A 22 -3.96 -16.16 0.87
CA ALA A 22 -3.24 -17.15 1.70
C ALA A 22 -4.14 -17.72 2.81
N LYS A 23 -4.85 -16.84 3.54
CA LYS A 23 -5.80 -17.24 4.60
C LYS A 23 -7.01 -18.01 4.03
N THR A 24 -7.50 -17.65 2.85
CA THR A 24 -8.62 -18.35 2.21
C THR A 24 -8.23 -19.76 1.78
N ILE A 25 -7.04 -19.94 1.21
CA ILE A 25 -6.51 -21.26 0.85
C ILE A 25 -6.45 -22.15 2.09
N THR A 26 -5.86 -21.66 3.18
CA THR A 26 -5.72 -22.46 4.41
C THR A 26 -7.05 -22.79 5.09
N LYS A 27 -8.09 -21.98 4.90
CA LYS A 27 -9.45 -22.29 5.39
C LYS A 27 -10.14 -23.41 4.61
N ASN A 28 -9.74 -23.61 3.35
CA ASN A 28 -10.36 -24.58 2.44
C ASN A 28 -9.60 -25.92 2.34
N ILE A 29 -8.51 -26.07 3.09
CA ILE A 29 -7.74 -27.30 3.17
C ILE A 29 -7.68 -27.80 4.61
N ASP A 30 -7.56 -29.13 4.78
CA ASP A 30 -7.45 -29.73 6.11
C ASP A 30 -6.01 -29.64 6.62
N CYS A 31 -5.66 -28.52 7.26
CA CYS A 31 -4.31 -28.22 7.73
C CYS A 31 -4.30 -27.53 9.10
N ASP A 32 -3.24 -27.75 9.86
CA ASP A 32 -2.88 -26.89 10.98
C ASP A 32 -2.17 -25.65 10.45
N VAL A 33 -2.57 -24.46 10.93
CA VAL A 33 -2.06 -23.19 10.38
C VAL A 33 -1.33 -22.39 11.45
N MET A 34 -0.14 -21.90 11.10
CA MET A 34 0.57 -20.86 11.84
C MET A 34 0.72 -19.62 10.96
N TYR A 35 0.42 -18.47 11.53
CA TYR A 35 0.59 -17.17 10.89
C TYR A 35 1.71 -16.38 11.56
N ILE A 36 2.65 -15.87 10.78
CA ILE A 36 3.74 -15.00 11.20
C ILE A 36 3.74 -13.77 10.29
N ASN A 37 3.73 -12.58 10.88
CA ASN A 37 3.99 -11.35 10.17
C ASN A 37 5.48 -11.00 10.29
N ALA A 38 6.21 -11.00 9.17
CA ALA A 38 7.65 -10.76 9.16
C ALA A 38 8.00 -9.29 9.44
N SER A 39 7.08 -8.35 9.28
CA SER A 39 7.31 -6.95 9.66
C SER A 39 7.34 -6.74 11.17
N ASP A 40 6.59 -7.55 11.92
CA ASP A 40 6.53 -7.47 13.38
C ASP A 40 7.63 -8.34 14.03
N GLU A 41 7.99 -9.43 13.36
CA GLU A 41 8.91 -10.44 13.87
C GLU A 41 10.09 -10.64 12.91
N ASN A 42 10.95 -9.65 12.81
CA ASN A 42 12.10 -9.64 11.90
C ASN A 42 13.36 -10.33 12.48
N SER A 43 13.37 -10.68 13.76
CA SER A 43 14.49 -11.40 14.39
C SER A 43 14.57 -12.84 13.85
N VAL A 44 15.77 -13.18 13.32
CA VAL A 44 16.08 -14.52 12.77
C VAL A 44 15.77 -15.62 13.77
N ASP A 45 16.16 -15.43 15.03
CA ASP A 45 16.02 -16.46 16.08
C ASP A 45 14.55 -16.66 16.48
N ASN A 46 13.75 -15.60 16.53
CA ASN A 46 12.34 -15.70 16.85
C ASN A 46 11.56 -16.45 15.75
N VAL A 47 11.76 -16.06 14.50
CA VAL A 47 11.13 -16.73 13.34
C VAL A 47 11.54 -18.19 13.28
N ARG A 48 12.86 -18.48 13.41
CA ARG A 48 13.41 -19.83 13.39
C ARG A 48 12.82 -20.69 14.51
N THR A 49 12.78 -20.18 15.74
CA THR A 49 12.28 -20.93 16.91
C THR A 49 10.78 -21.25 16.78
N LYS A 50 9.97 -20.29 16.38
CA LYS A 50 8.53 -20.48 16.15
C LYS A 50 8.26 -21.52 15.07
N ILE A 51 8.90 -21.37 13.91
CA ILE A 51 8.76 -22.31 12.79
C ILE A 51 9.18 -23.71 13.21
N LYS A 52 10.36 -23.85 13.86
CA LYS A 52 10.87 -25.12 14.34
C LYS A 52 9.93 -25.79 15.34
N SER A 53 9.46 -25.04 16.33
CA SER A 53 8.51 -25.55 17.33
C SER A 53 7.21 -26.06 16.69
N PHE A 54 6.62 -25.28 15.81
CA PHE A 54 5.39 -25.64 15.11
C PHE A 54 5.59 -26.82 14.16
N ALA A 55 6.65 -26.81 13.34
CA ALA A 55 6.90 -27.87 12.35
C ALA A 55 7.22 -29.22 13.03
N SER A 56 7.92 -29.21 14.18
CA SER A 56 8.28 -30.42 14.93
C SER A 56 7.19 -30.93 15.88
N SER A 57 6.16 -30.13 16.19
CA SER A 57 5.06 -30.56 17.07
C SER A 57 4.24 -31.68 16.42
N VAL A 58 3.49 -32.42 17.23
CA VAL A 58 2.49 -33.36 16.70
C VAL A 58 1.33 -32.55 16.14
N GLY A 59 1.01 -32.73 14.84
CA GLY A 59 -0.13 -32.09 14.20
C GLY A 59 -1.44 -32.81 14.48
N PHE A 60 -2.53 -32.07 14.51
CA PHE A 60 -3.88 -32.64 14.59
C PHE A 60 -4.43 -32.99 13.21
N ARG A 61 -3.82 -32.44 12.15
CA ARG A 61 -4.22 -32.60 10.75
C ARG A 61 -3.08 -33.15 9.89
N LYS A 62 -3.41 -33.59 8.67
CA LYS A 62 -2.45 -34.25 7.78
C LYS A 62 -1.27 -33.39 7.37
N ILE A 63 -1.47 -32.10 7.26
CA ILE A 63 -0.47 -31.15 6.80
C ILE A 63 -0.45 -29.91 7.66
N LYS A 64 0.71 -29.32 7.83
CA LYS A 64 0.90 -28.02 8.47
C LYS A 64 1.18 -26.95 7.42
N VAL A 65 0.60 -25.77 7.63
CA VAL A 65 0.85 -24.64 6.75
C VAL A 65 1.33 -23.46 7.58
N ILE A 66 2.45 -22.88 7.17
CA ILE A 66 3.01 -21.66 7.77
C ILE A 66 2.81 -20.54 6.77
N ILE A 67 2.04 -19.53 7.15
CA ILE A 67 1.89 -18.30 6.39
C ILE A 67 2.92 -17.31 6.93
N LEU A 68 3.84 -16.85 6.05
CA LEU A 68 4.78 -15.78 6.31
C LEU A 68 4.33 -14.55 5.52
N ASP A 69 3.67 -13.64 6.20
CA ASP A 69 3.20 -12.41 5.60
C ASP A 69 4.30 -11.34 5.59
N GLU A 70 4.35 -10.52 4.55
CA GLU A 70 5.35 -9.47 4.37
C GLU A 70 6.81 -9.99 4.42
N SER A 71 7.07 -11.13 3.78
CA SER A 71 8.37 -11.83 3.81
C SER A 71 9.55 -11.00 3.27
N ASP A 72 9.29 -9.95 2.54
CA ASP A 72 10.27 -8.97 2.06
C ASP A 72 10.87 -8.09 3.18
N PHE A 73 10.34 -8.17 4.41
CA PHE A 73 10.93 -7.58 5.61
C PHE A 73 11.92 -8.51 6.33
N LEU A 74 11.98 -9.80 5.97
CA LEU A 74 12.96 -10.72 6.53
C LEU A 74 14.38 -10.34 6.10
N SER A 75 15.32 -10.38 7.04
CA SER A 75 16.74 -10.24 6.71
C SER A 75 17.22 -11.38 5.80
N PRO A 76 18.30 -11.19 5.02
CA PRO A 76 18.88 -12.25 4.18
C PRO A 76 19.22 -13.51 4.96
N GLU A 77 19.69 -13.37 6.22
CA GLU A 77 20.03 -14.47 7.10
C GLU A 77 18.76 -15.24 7.54
N ALA A 78 17.67 -14.53 7.84
CA ALA A 78 16.39 -15.14 8.16
C ALA A 78 15.82 -15.90 6.96
N GLN A 79 15.94 -15.35 5.78
CA GLN A 79 15.52 -15.99 4.53
C GLN A 79 16.37 -17.25 4.24
N ALA A 80 17.67 -17.21 4.47
CA ALA A 80 18.56 -18.38 4.34
C ALA A 80 18.20 -19.50 5.35
N ALA A 81 17.89 -19.12 6.60
CA ALA A 81 17.41 -20.06 7.60
C ALA A 81 16.05 -20.68 7.20
N LEU A 82 15.14 -19.87 6.69
CA LEU A 82 13.83 -20.32 6.18
C LEU A 82 13.98 -21.35 5.06
N ARG A 83 14.90 -21.13 4.11
CA ARG A 83 15.22 -22.09 3.06
C ARG A 83 15.55 -23.47 3.62
N ASN A 84 16.44 -23.51 4.63
CA ASN A 84 16.83 -24.79 5.25
C ASN A 84 15.65 -25.47 5.94
N MET A 85 14.77 -24.69 6.60
CA MET A 85 13.56 -25.23 7.24
C MET A 85 12.55 -25.76 6.23
N MET A 86 12.39 -25.11 5.07
CA MET A 86 11.54 -25.61 3.99
C MET A 86 11.99 -26.98 3.48
N GLU A 87 13.31 -27.21 3.40
CA GLU A 87 13.87 -28.51 3.03
C GLU A 87 13.68 -29.55 4.13
N THR A 88 14.01 -29.19 5.37
CA THR A 88 13.96 -30.09 6.53
C THR A 88 12.53 -30.61 6.81
N TYR A 89 11.55 -29.77 6.69
CA TYR A 89 10.15 -30.08 7.01
C TYR A 89 9.27 -30.29 5.76
N SER A 90 9.87 -30.52 4.59
CA SER A 90 9.17 -30.64 3.30
C SER A 90 8.09 -31.71 3.24
N LEU A 91 8.21 -32.76 4.05
CA LEU A 91 7.23 -33.86 4.08
C LEU A 91 5.93 -33.50 4.83
N THR A 92 6.00 -32.64 5.84
CA THR A 92 4.87 -32.38 6.76
C THR A 92 4.39 -30.93 6.74
N THR A 93 5.20 -30.01 6.25
CA THR A 93 4.94 -28.58 6.36
C THR A 93 5.03 -27.89 5.01
N ARG A 94 4.08 -27.02 4.71
CA ARG A 94 4.06 -26.14 3.54
C ARG A 94 4.17 -24.69 3.97
N PHE A 95 4.74 -23.89 3.13
CA PHE A 95 4.94 -22.47 3.37
C PHE A 95 4.18 -21.66 2.33
N ILE A 96 3.47 -20.63 2.79
CA ILE A 96 2.85 -19.62 1.93
C ILE A 96 3.49 -18.29 2.31
N LEU A 97 4.28 -17.75 1.39
CA LEU A 97 4.93 -16.45 1.56
C LEU A 97 4.13 -15.39 0.83
N THR A 98 4.03 -14.20 1.41
CA THR A 98 3.54 -13.03 0.70
C THR A 98 4.59 -11.93 0.75
N CYS A 99 4.69 -11.12 -0.29
CA CYS A 99 5.58 -9.96 -0.34
C CYS A 99 5.05 -8.90 -1.30
N ASN A 100 5.49 -7.67 -1.12
CA ASN A 100 5.23 -6.61 -2.09
C ASN A 100 6.32 -6.57 -3.15
N TYR A 101 7.56 -6.80 -2.77
CA TYR A 101 8.75 -6.71 -3.63
C TYR A 101 9.44 -8.06 -3.71
N VAL A 102 9.20 -8.80 -4.79
CA VAL A 102 9.82 -10.15 -5.00
C VAL A 102 11.34 -10.07 -5.12
N GLU A 103 11.87 -8.94 -5.54
CA GLU A 103 13.30 -8.66 -5.68
C GLU A 103 14.04 -8.68 -4.33
N LYS A 104 13.32 -8.49 -3.23
CA LYS A 104 13.86 -8.59 -1.87
C LYS A 104 13.91 -10.03 -1.35
N ILE A 105 13.29 -10.97 -2.05
CA ILE A 105 13.31 -12.39 -1.69
C ILE A 105 14.50 -13.06 -2.38
N ILE A 106 15.31 -13.78 -1.62
CA ILE A 106 16.49 -14.46 -2.19
C ILE A 106 16.08 -15.49 -3.25
N PRO A 107 16.83 -15.63 -4.35
CA PRO A 107 16.49 -16.56 -5.44
C PRO A 107 16.31 -18.01 -4.97
N ALA A 108 17.03 -18.39 -3.92
CA ALA A 108 16.94 -19.72 -3.33
C ALA A 108 15.60 -20.05 -2.67
N LEU A 109 14.83 -19.04 -2.20
CA LEU A 109 13.45 -19.22 -1.74
C LEU A 109 12.46 -19.18 -2.90
N VAL A 110 12.65 -18.24 -3.82
CA VAL A 110 11.80 -18.12 -5.02
C VAL A 110 11.76 -19.43 -5.80
N SER A 111 12.93 -20.07 -6.02
CA SER A 111 13.03 -21.33 -6.75
C SER A 111 12.34 -22.54 -6.07
N ARG A 112 12.06 -22.45 -4.77
CA ARG A 112 11.35 -23.49 -3.99
C ARG A 112 9.85 -23.29 -3.91
N CYS A 113 9.36 -22.14 -4.35
CA CYS A 113 7.96 -21.80 -4.30
C CYS A 113 7.35 -21.78 -5.70
N GLN A 114 6.09 -22.17 -5.82
CA GLN A 114 5.29 -21.74 -6.94
C GLN A 114 4.94 -20.26 -6.74
N THR A 115 5.37 -19.43 -7.68
CA THR A 115 5.24 -17.98 -7.60
C THR A 115 4.04 -17.50 -8.39
N TYR A 116 3.21 -16.66 -7.78
CA TYR A 116 2.05 -16.06 -8.40
C TYR A 116 2.07 -14.54 -8.20
N LYS A 117 2.07 -13.82 -9.31
CA LYS A 117 1.87 -12.38 -9.28
C LYS A 117 0.39 -12.09 -9.07
N ILE A 118 0.06 -11.39 -7.99
CA ILE A 118 -1.31 -10.96 -7.71
C ILE A 118 -1.47 -9.56 -8.28
N GLU A 119 -2.10 -9.51 -9.43
CA GLU A 119 -2.41 -8.24 -10.09
C GLU A 119 -3.66 -7.61 -9.49
N PRO A 120 -3.73 -6.27 -9.48
CA PRO A 120 -4.94 -5.58 -9.07
C PRO A 120 -6.13 -5.98 -9.95
N LEU A 121 -7.28 -6.16 -9.34
CA LEU A 121 -8.54 -6.30 -10.08
C LEU A 121 -8.78 -5.05 -10.93
N SER A 122 -9.52 -5.18 -12.03
CA SER A 122 -9.92 -4.01 -12.81
C SER A 122 -10.77 -3.04 -11.96
N LYS A 123 -10.70 -1.75 -12.26
CA LYS A 123 -11.52 -0.73 -11.56
C LYS A 123 -13.00 -1.11 -11.53
N LYS A 124 -13.50 -1.73 -12.61
CA LYS A 124 -14.89 -2.18 -12.72
C LYS A 124 -15.21 -3.30 -11.72
N GLU A 125 -14.32 -4.29 -11.60
CA GLU A 125 -14.49 -5.39 -10.65
C GLU A 125 -14.40 -4.89 -9.21
N VAL A 126 -13.49 -3.95 -8.93
CA VAL A 126 -13.38 -3.30 -7.61
C VAL A 126 -14.65 -2.52 -7.27
N ALA A 127 -15.22 -1.78 -8.23
CA ALA A 127 -16.47 -1.06 -8.02
C ALA A 127 -17.66 -2.01 -7.75
N VAL A 128 -17.73 -3.14 -8.46
CA VAL A 128 -18.75 -4.18 -8.21
C VAL A 128 -18.57 -4.80 -6.83
N HIS A 129 -17.34 -5.06 -6.43
CA HIS A 129 -17.04 -5.61 -5.11
C HIS A 129 -17.43 -4.63 -3.99
N LEU A 130 -17.04 -3.34 -4.12
CA LEU A 130 -17.43 -2.29 -3.18
C LEU A 130 -18.94 -2.17 -3.07
N LYS A 131 -19.65 -2.13 -4.22
CA LYS A 131 -21.11 -2.14 -4.27
C LYS A 131 -21.69 -3.30 -3.46
N THR A 132 -21.20 -4.53 -3.68
CA THR A 132 -21.69 -5.72 -2.96
C THR A 132 -21.53 -5.61 -1.44
N ILE A 133 -20.47 -4.96 -0.98
CA ILE A 133 -20.24 -4.71 0.45
C ILE A 133 -21.24 -3.68 0.98
N LEU A 134 -21.37 -2.54 0.30
CA LEU A 134 -22.27 -1.46 0.72
C LEU A 134 -23.73 -1.90 0.75
N ASP A 135 -24.16 -2.71 -0.23
CA ASP A 135 -25.49 -3.30 -0.27
C ASP A 135 -25.74 -4.23 0.94
N LYS A 136 -24.77 -5.04 1.33
CA LYS A 136 -24.85 -5.91 2.52
C LYS A 136 -24.91 -5.13 3.82
N GLU A 137 -24.18 -4.02 3.90
CA GLU A 137 -24.17 -3.12 5.07
C GLU A 137 -25.35 -2.13 5.06
N THR A 138 -26.25 -2.22 4.07
CA THR A 138 -27.43 -1.34 3.90
C THR A 138 -27.07 0.16 3.82
N VAL A 139 -25.89 0.47 3.28
CA VAL A 139 -25.42 1.84 3.09
C VAL A 139 -25.94 2.39 1.76
N GLN A 140 -26.51 3.58 1.77
CA GLN A 140 -26.94 4.29 0.57
C GLN A 140 -25.74 4.97 -0.10
N TYR A 141 -25.66 4.89 -1.42
CA TYR A 141 -24.60 5.47 -2.24
C TYR A 141 -25.13 5.84 -3.63
N THR A 142 -24.40 6.72 -4.31
CA THR A 142 -24.63 7.02 -5.73
C THR A 142 -23.56 6.34 -6.62
N PRO A 143 -23.82 6.12 -7.92
CA PRO A 143 -22.78 5.63 -8.84
C PRO A 143 -21.55 6.54 -8.89
N GLU A 144 -21.76 7.84 -8.75
CA GLU A 144 -20.73 8.87 -8.72
C GLU A 144 -19.81 8.69 -7.49
N ASP A 145 -20.38 8.40 -6.30
CA ASP A 145 -19.64 8.12 -5.08
C ASP A 145 -18.70 6.92 -5.27
N LEU A 146 -19.22 5.83 -5.84
CA LEU A 146 -18.42 4.63 -6.13
C LEU A 146 -17.30 4.95 -7.12
N GLY A 147 -17.61 5.67 -8.18
CA GLY A 147 -16.65 6.08 -9.20
C GLY A 147 -15.54 6.93 -8.61
N TYR A 148 -15.87 7.90 -7.76
CA TYR A 148 -14.91 8.75 -7.09
C TYR A 148 -13.96 7.95 -6.18
N ILE A 149 -14.52 7.14 -5.26
CA ILE A 149 -13.74 6.36 -4.31
C ILE A 149 -12.78 5.40 -5.03
N VAL A 150 -13.29 4.67 -6.02
CA VAL A 150 -12.47 3.72 -6.76
C VAL A 150 -11.38 4.43 -7.56
N ASN A 151 -11.68 5.53 -8.25
CA ASN A 151 -10.68 6.24 -9.04
C ASN A 151 -9.58 6.87 -8.19
N THR A 152 -9.92 7.34 -6.99
CA THR A 152 -8.98 8.02 -6.09
C THR A 152 -8.00 7.04 -5.44
N TYR A 153 -8.47 5.85 -5.04
CA TYR A 153 -7.65 4.94 -4.21
C TYR A 153 -7.20 3.67 -4.94
N TYR A 154 -7.59 3.49 -6.20
CA TYR A 154 -7.10 2.37 -7.01
C TYR A 154 -5.56 2.44 -7.14
N PRO A 155 -4.84 1.31 -7.03
CA PRO A 155 -5.32 -0.08 -6.99
C PRO A 155 -5.51 -0.69 -5.59
N ASP A 156 -5.40 0.09 -4.52
CA ASP A 156 -5.41 -0.39 -3.13
C ASP A 156 -6.85 -0.60 -2.63
N ILE A 157 -7.33 -1.86 -2.67
CA ILE A 157 -8.68 -2.23 -2.21
C ILE A 157 -8.85 -1.94 -0.71
N ARG A 158 -7.80 -2.06 0.11
CA ARG A 158 -7.86 -1.78 1.54
C ARG A 158 -8.16 -0.30 1.78
N LYS A 159 -7.46 0.60 1.07
CA LYS A 159 -7.72 2.04 1.13
C LYS A 159 -9.13 2.39 0.66
N ILE A 160 -9.60 1.75 -0.43
CA ILE A 160 -10.96 1.94 -0.95
C ILE A 160 -11.99 1.60 0.13
N LEU A 161 -11.85 0.44 0.79
CA LEU A 161 -12.79 0.00 1.82
C LEU A 161 -12.73 0.88 3.07
N ASN A 162 -11.53 1.20 3.56
CA ASN A 162 -11.35 2.06 4.73
C ASN A 162 -11.95 3.45 4.50
N TYR A 163 -11.68 4.04 3.33
CA TYR A 163 -12.24 5.34 2.99
C TYR A 163 -13.76 5.28 2.86
N SER A 164 -14.29 4.24 2.22
CA SER A 164 -15.74 4.06 2.13
C SER A 164 -16.39 4.00 3.51
N GLN A 165 -15.78 3.24 4.45
CA GLN A 165 -16.27 3.14 5.83
C GLN A 165 -16.23 4.47 6.56
N GLN A 166 -15.16 5.25 6.41
CA GLN A 166 -15.02 6.58 7.02
C GLN A 166 -16.03 7.59 6.45
N SER A 167 -16.43 7.43 5.20
CA SER A 167 -17.36 8.33 4.50
C SER A 167 -18.83 8.05 4.82
N VAL A 168 -19.14 6.98 5.56
CA VAL A 168 -20.53 6.64 5.94
C VAL A 168 -20.98 7.49 7.11
N ILE A 169 -21.98 8.35 6.89
CA ILE A 169 -22.67 9.16 7.91
C ILE A 169 -24.16 8.92 7.72
N ASP A 170 -24.86 8.55 8.79
CA ASP A 170 -26.32 8.26 8.76
C ASP A 170 -26.70 7.22 7.71
N ASN A 171 -25.97 6.13 7.61
CA ASN A 171 -26.15 5.05 6.62
C ASN A 171 -26.07 5.51 5.16
N LYS A 172 -25.43 6.64 4.89
CA LYS A 172 -25.23 7.15 3.53
C LYS A 172 -23.77 7.53 3.33
N ILE A 173 -23.22 7.21 2.15
CA ILE A 173 -21.91 7.75 1.78
C ILE A 173 -22.09 9.26 1.58
N LYS A 174 -21.36 10.01 2.39
CA LYS A 174 -21.13 11.43 2.19
C LYS A 174 -19.65 11.58 1.87
N ILE A 175 -19.34 11.68 0.59
CA ILE A 175 -18.01 12.12 0.15
C ILE A 175 -17.93 13.54 0.60
N SER A 176 -17.44 13.71 1.83
CA SER A 176 -17.52 14.97 2.52
C SER A 176 -16.86 16.07 1.71
N GLU A 177 -17.39 17.26 1.85
CA GLU A 177 -16.82 18.54 1.41
C GLU A 177 -15.31 18.68 1.77
N LEU A 178 -14.82 17.92 2.74
CA LEU A 178 -13.40 17.78 3.09
C LEU A 178 -12.53 17.21 1.95
N ASN A 179 -13.08 16.40 1.04
CA ASN A 179 -12.30 15.85 -0.08
C ASN A 179 -12.45 16.65 -1.38
N SER A 180 -13.58 17.29 -1.60
CA SER A 180 -13.67 18.34 -2.62
C SER A 180 -12.68 19.46 -2.29
N THR A 181 -12.56 19.82 -1.00
CA THR A 181 -11.58 20.80 -0.52
C THR A 181 -10.13 20.37 -0.81
N ASN A 182 -9.77 19.11 -0.59
CA ASN A 182 -8.38 18.66 -0.83
C ASN A 182 -8.01 18.57 -2.31
N VAL A 183 -8.91 18.11 -3.19
CA VAL A 183 -8.67 18.11 -4.65
C VAL A 183 -8.65 19.55 -5.17
N ASP A 184 -9.56 20.40 -4.70
CA ASP A 184 -9.60 21.81 -5.04
C ASP A 184 -8.36 22.55 -4.53
N VAL A 185 -7.87 22.23 -3.32
CA VAL A 185 -6.63 22.79 -2.75
C VAL A 185 -5.43 22.42 -3.60
N LYS A 186 -5.26 21.15 -3.98
CA LYS A 186 -4.15 20.69 -4.83
C LYS A 186 -4.16 21.40 -6.19
N ASN A 187 -5.33 21.52 -6.82
CA ASN A 187 -5.48 22.21 -8.09
C ASN A 187 -5.20 23.71 -7.95
N LYS A 188 -5.71 24.37 -6.88
CA LYS A 188 -5.43 25.79 -6.60
C LYS A 188 -3.94 26.06 -6.38
N ILE A 189 -3.21 25.14 -5.72
CA ILE A 189 -1.75 25.28 -5.57
C ILE A 189 -1.07 25.29 -6.96
N VAL A 190 -1.46 24.40 -7.87
CA VAL A 190 -0.93 24.40 -9.25
C VAL A 190 -1.27 25.71 -9.96
N GLU A 191 -2.49 26.21 -9.84
CA GLU A 191 -2.89 27.50 -10.44
C GLU A 191 -2.07 28.67 -9.89
N LEU A 192 -1.86 28.73 -8.58
CA LEU A 192 -1.05 29.76 -7.95
C LEU A 192 0.42 29.68 -8.38
N LEU A 193 0.94 28.48 -8.65
CA LEU A 193 2.27 28.27 -9.22
C LEU A 193 2.34 28.68 -10.71
N LYS A 194 1.23 28.68 -11.45
CA LYS A 194 1.15 29.24 -12.81
C LYS A 194 1.14 30.77 -12.80
N ILE A 195 0.34 31.37 -11.91
CA ILE A 195 0.13 32.82 -11.83
C ILE A 195 1.39 33.55 -11.34
N ARG A 196 2.10 33.00 -10.35
CA ARG A 196 3.35 33.55 -9.80
C ARG A 196 3.28 35.01 -9.41
N SER A 197 2.16 35.42 -8.82
CA SER A 197 2.02 36.77 -8.27
C SER A 197 2.95 36.96 -7.07
N SER A 198 3.14 38.21 -6.66
CA SER A 198 3.88 38.54 -5.43
C SER A 198 3.22 37.96 -4.16
N THR A 199 1.93 37.65 -4.22
CA THR A 199 1.16 37.08 -3.11
C THR A 199 1.09 35.55 -3.16
N SER A 200 1.42 34.89 -4.29
CA SER A 200 1.23 33.43 -4.48
C SER A 200 1.78 32.58 -3.34
N PHE A 201 2.91 32.95 -2.75
CA PHE A 201 3.47 32.22 -1.61
C PHE A 201 2.56 32.31 -0.38
N ASN A 202 2.08 33.49 -0.05
CA ASN A 202 1.19 33.71 1.11
C ASN A 202 -0.17 33.08 0.87
N ASP A 203 -0.68 33.14 -0.34
CA ASP A 203 -1.96 32.53 -0.72
C ASP A 203 -1.89 31.00 -0.61
N ILE A 204 -0.78 30.37 -1.08
CA ILE A 204 -0.55 28.93 -0.90
C ILE A 204 -0.41 28.57 0.59
N ARG A 205 0.34 29.38 1.36
CA ARG A 205 0.51 29.15 2.79
C ARG A 205 -0.83 29.22 3.55
N GLN A 206 -1.66 30.20 3.23
CA GLN A 206 -2.99 30.32 3.83
C GLN A 206 -3.87 29.15 3.46
N LEU A 207 -3.85 28.75 2.18
CA LEU A 207 -4.59 27.60 1.66
C LEU A 207 -4.22 26.30 2.36
N VAL A 208 -2.91 26.09 2.63
CA VAL A 208 -2.40 24.92 3.36
C VAL A 208 -2.81 24.96 4.83
N ALA A 209 -2.74 26.13 5.47
CA ALA A 209 -3.13 26.31 6.86
C ALA A 209 -4.64 26.11 7.10
N ASP A 210 -5.48 26.53 6.15
CA ASP A 210 -6.94 26.40 6.23
C ASP A 210 -7.41 24.98 5.89
N SER A 211 -6.55 24.18 5.22
CA SER A 211 -6.83 22.81 4.85
C SER A 211 -6.12 21.84 5.81
N ASP A 212 -6.85 20.93 6.45
CA ASP A 212 -6.26 19.90 7.34
C ASP A 212 -5.48 18.83 6.51
N ILE A 213 -4.42 19.29 5.83
CA ILE A 213 -3.57 18.41 4.99
C ILE A 213 -2.67 17.59 5.90
N LYS A 214 -2.91 16.27 5.92
CA LYS A 214 -2.09 15.29 6.68
C LYS A 214 -1.03 14.61 5.81
N HIS A 215 -1.28 14.53 4.50
CA HIS A 215 -0.47 13.76 3.54
C HIS A 215 0.08 14.69 2.44
N TYR A 216 1.25 15.26 2.68
CA TYR A 216 1.93 16.14 1.73
C TYR A 216 2.45 15.37 0.49
N GLU A 217 2.67 14.05 0.63
CA GLU A 217 3.08 13.17 -0.45
C GLU A 217 2.13 13.26 -1.65
N GLU A 218 0.83 13.30 -1.39
CA GLU A 218 -0.19 13.39 -2.45
C GLU A 218 -0.15 14.73 -3.19
N ILE A 219 0.32 15.81 -2.54
CA ILE A 219 0.48 17.11 -3.21
C ILE A 219 1.71 17.07 -4.12
N TYR A 220 2.81 16.46 -3.66
CA TYR A 220 4.00 16.28 -4.49
C TYR A 220 3.71 15.45 -5.74
N GLU A 221 2.88 14.39 -5.63
CA GLU A 221 2.43 13.59 -6.78
C GLU A 221 1.67 14.46 -7.79
N VAL A 222 0.70 15.26 -7.34
CA VAL A 222 -0.06 16.15 -8.23
C VAL A 222 0.85 17.23 -8.86
N LEU A 223 1.82 17.76 -8.11
CA LEU A 223 2.79 18.71 -8.66
C LEU A 223 3.67 18.06 -9.73
N PHE A 224 4.05 16.81 -9.54
CA PHE A 224 4.82 16.06 -10.54
C PHE A 224 3.98 15.76 -11.79
N ASP A 225 2.76 15.25 -11.62
CA ASP A 225 1.86 14.90 -12.73
C ASP A 225 1.50 16.11 -13.60
N LYS A 226 1.41 17.30 -12.99
CA LYS A 226 1.06 18.55 -13.66
C LYS A 226 2.26 19.45 -13.93
N VAL A 227 3.47 18.91 -13.90
CA VAL A 227 4.70 19.69 -14.08
C VAL A 227 4.70 20.53 -15.34
N ASP A 228 4.15 20.04 -16.43
CA ASP A 228 4.08 20.74 -17.73
C ASP A 228 3.20 21.98 -17.68
N GLU A 229 2.23 22.02 -16.78
CA GLU A 229 1.26 23.11 -16.68
C GLU A 229 1.85 24.38 -16.06
N TYR A 230 2.88 24.25 -15.19
CA TYR A 230 3.43 25.39 -14.44
C TYR A 230 4.95 25.59 -14.55
N SER A 231 5.67 24.69 -15.21
CA SER A 231 7.15 24.70 -15.23
C SER A 231 7.76 25.72 -16.21
N ASN A 232 7.00 26.25 -17.18
CA ASN A 232 7.51 27.16 -18.22
C ASN A 232 8.80 26.64 -18.90
N ASN A 233 8.80 25.42 -19.38
CA ASN A 233 9.96 24.73 -19.98
C ASN A 233 11.15 24.48 -19.05
N LYS A 234 10.94 24.61 -17.73
CA LYS A 234 11.94 24.28 -16.70
C LYS A 234 11.60 22.96 -15.97
N GLN A 235 10.99 21.97 -16.65
CA GLN A 235 10.51 20.71 -16.06
C GLN A 235 11.61 20.00 -15.28
N THR A 236 12.81 19.90 -15.86
CA THR A 236 13.96 19.24 -15.21
C THR A 236 14.30 19.87 -13.86
N LEU A 237 14.28 21.19 -13.78
CA LEU A 237 14.56 21.93 -12.55
C LEU A 237 13.48 21.66 -11.49
N VAL A 238 12.21 21.66 -11.90
CA VAL A 238 11.08 21.36 -11.02
C VAL A 238 11.17 19.94 -10.47
N ILE A 239 11.41 18.95 -11.35
CA ILE A 239 11.52 17.54 -10.96
C ILE A 239 12.65 17.32 -9.97
N LEU A 240 13.83 17.90 -10.20
CA LEU A 240 14.96 17.82 -9.28
C LEU A 240 14.62 18.45 -7.93
N THR A 241 13.95 19.60 -7.93
CA THR A 241 13.50 20.27 -6.70
C THR A 241 12.48 19.40 -5.95
N LEU A 242 11.46 18.86 -6.63
CA LEU A 242 10.48 17.97 -6.00
C LEU A 242 11.16 16.74 -5.38
N ALA A 243 12.07 16.08 -6.12
CA ALA A 243 12.79 14.89 -5.63
C ALA A 243 13.62 15.20 -4.37
N GLU A 244 14.32 16.34 -4.34
CA GLU A 244 15.07 16.80 -3.17
C GLU A 244 14.15 16.97 -1.93
N TYR A 245 13.03 17.66 -2.09
CA TYR A 245 12.14 17.95 -0.97
C TYR A 245 11.27 16.75 -0.54
N ILE A 246 10.93 15.84 -1.44
CA ILE A 246 10.31 14.55 -1.10
C ILE A 246 11.25 13.76 -0.20
N TYR A 247 12.54 13.65 -0.57
CA TYR A 247 13.53 12.97 0.24
C TYR A 247 13.69 13.62 1.62
N GLN A 248 13.80 14.95 1.69
CA GLN A 248 13.88 15.69 2.95
C GLN A 248 12.62 15.51 3.81
N SER A 249 11.43 15.50 3.19
CA SER A 249 10.15 15.31 3.87
C SER A 249 10.05 13.98 4.60
N ALA A 250 10.73 12.94 4.12
CA ALA A 250 10.77 11.64 4.77
C ALA A 250 11.61 11.64 6.07
N MET A 251 12.49 12.62 6.27
CA MET A 251 13.44 12.70 7.38
C MET A 251 13.03 13.68 8.48
N VAL A 252 11.99 14.48 8.27
CA VAL A 252 11.58 15.55 9.18
C VAL A 252 10.27 15.24 9.90
N VAL A 253 10.13 15.78 11.10
CA VAL A 253 8.91 15.65 11.89
C VAL A 253 7.82 16.58 11.36
N ASN A 254 8.16 17.81 10.98
CA ASN A 254 7.20 18.78 10.44
C ASN A 254 7.33 18.88 8.90
N ARG A 255 6.45 18.17 8.22
CA ARG A 255 6.43 18.09 6.74
C ARG A 255 5.90 19.37 6.09
N GLU A 256 5.07 20.14 6.80
CA GLU A 256 4.55 21.42 6.30
C GLU A 256 5.67 22.42 6.02
N ILE A 257 6.63 22.54 6.93
CA ILE A 257 7.78 23.44 6.75
C ILE A 257 8.57 23.06 5.51
N THR A 258 8.83 21.75 5.31
CA THR A 258 9.56 21.26 4.14
C THR A 258 8.79 21.49 2.85
N PHE A 259 7.48 21.27 2.87
CA PHE A 259 6.63 21.56 1.74
C PHE A 259 6.62 23.07 1.39
N MET A 260 6.47 23.95 2.37
CA MET A 260 6.49 25.40 2.15
C MET A 260 7.86 25.89 1.67
N ALA A 261 8.96 25.27 2.11
CA ALA A 261 10.30 25.55 1.58
C ALA A 261 10.42 25.12 0.10
N CYS A 262 9.85 23.98 -0.29
CA CYS A 262 9.74 23.55 -1.68
C CYS A 262 9.00 24.59 -2.54
N ILE A 263 7.82 25.03 -2.09
CA ILE A 263 7.03 26.06 -2.78
C ILE A 263 7.82 27.37 -2.95
N ALA A 264 8.50 27.82 -1.89
CA ALA A 264 9.33 29.01 -1.95
C ALA A 264 10.44 28.90 -3.00
N LYS A 265 11.12 27.75 -3.06
CA LYS A 265 12.16 27.45 -4.05
C LYS A 265 11.58 27.40 -5.46
N LEU A 266 10.47 26.73 -5.67
CA LEU A 266 9.80 26.66 -6.98
C LEU A 266 9.39 28.06 -7.47
N LEU A 267 8.77 28.87 -6.63
CA LEU A 267 8.37 30.25 -6.99
C LEU A 267 9.57 31.16 -7.30
N LYS A 268 10.73 30.92 -6.66
CA LYS A 268 11.98 31.65 -6.95
C LYS A 268 12.60 31.19 -8.28
N ASP A 269 12.70 29.91 -8.50
CA ASP A 269 13.43 29.31 -9.63
C ASP A 269 12.64 29.37 -10.94
N LEU A 270 11.31 29.49 -10.83
CA LEU A 270 10.40 29.62 -11.96
C LEU A 270 10.14 31.07 -12.39
N LYS A 271 10.56 32.07 -11.59
CA LYS A 271 10.62 33.46 -12.06
C LYS A 271 11.68 33.55 -13.14
#